data_cded58a35f502ea1eb9178f2ac411d00
#
_entry.id   cded58a35f502ea1eb9178f2ac411d00
#
_cell.length_a   1.000
_cell.length_b   1.000
_cell.length_c   1.000
_cell.angle_alpha   90.00
_cell.angle_beta   90.00
_cell.angle_gamma   90.00
#
_symmetry.space_group_name_H-M   'P 1'
#
loop_
_entity.id
_entity.type
_entity.pdbx_description
1 polymer ?
#
loop_
_entity_poly.entity_id
_entity_poly.type
_entity_poly.pdbx_seq_one_letter_code
_entity_poly.pdbx_strand_id
1 'polypeptide(L)'
;MNIERTVLLTGGRAPATLELARLLRAAGQRVIVAESAARHLCAHSRYVQRSYRVPPPRTQPEAYIDELCQIMRKERVDLLIPTCEEIFYVAHGRERLLAHGDVLVEPLAVLRTLHDKWEFGKLARGAGALVPHTVRAESADERDAAIRQATGPIVLKPVYSRFAAHVQIISEPSRARLSALPVPSARQPWLVQRFIAGRQLCSYAVAREGELALYADYETVHTAGQGATIHFAYAAHAGVKDFVTRFVRRHRLSGQIAFDFIESKTGELYVIECNPRLTSGIHLFAGQTAAADAFLAGKSQGGAEGRAEAVVPQAGQTCMLTMAMLTYGLANVKDWRGWTSWVRDLCNARDVLFRAEDPRPFFDQFMMLGDLAWQSLRTKTSMLACSTSDIEWNGETPQ
;
A
#
# COMPACT_ATOMS: atom_id res chain seq x y z
N MET A 1 -29.69 -14.07 -0.53
CA MET A 1 -29.27 -13.50 -1.84
C MET A 1 -28.47 -12.25 -1.53
N ASN A 2 -27.18 -12.20 -1.92
CA ASN A 2 -26.42 -10.97 -1.80
C ASN A 2 -27.03 -9.92 -2.74
N ILE A 3 -27.37 -8.76 -2.21
CA ILE A 3 -27.88 -7.64 -3.02
C ILE A 3 -26.71 -7.14 -3.87
N GLU A 4 -26.90 -7.02 -5.18
CA GLU A 4 -25.90 -6.41 -6.07
C GLU A 4 -25.71 -4.94 -5.69
N ARG A 5 -24.49 -4.55 -5.31
CA ARG A 5 -24.11 -3.18 -5.05
C ARG A 5 -23.25 -2.64 -6.16
N THR A 6 -23.32 -1.34 -6.39
CA THR A 6 -22.38 -0.63 -7.26
C THR A 6 -21.21 -0.12 -6.43
N VAL A 7 -20.01 -0.65 -6.73
CA VAL A 7 -18.77 -0.27 -6.04
C VAL A 7 -17.91 0.56 -6.97
N LEU A 8 -17.51 1.75 -6.52
CA LEU A 8 -16.55 2.63 -7.19
C LEU A 8 -15.18 2.43 -6.57
N LEU A 9 -14.19 2.00 -7.36
CA LEU A 9 -12.79 1.94 -6.98
C LEU A 9 -12.04 3.13 -7.55
N THR A 10 -11.12 3.71 -6.82
CA THR A 10 -10.14 4.65 -7.38
C THR A 10 -8.79 3.94 -7.54
N GLY A 11 -7.79 4.57 -8.18
CA GLY A 11 -6.45 3.97 -8.33
C GLY A 11 -6.36 2.79 -9.29
N GLY A 12 -7.12 2.79 -10.38
CA GLY A 12 -7.20 1.70 -11.37
C GLY A 12 -5.89 1.29 -12.04
N ARG A 13 -4.82 2.05 -11.83
CA ARG A 13 -3.46 1.74 -12.31
C ARG A 13 -2.76 0.64 -11.53
N ALA A 14 -3.15 0.41 -10.28
CA ALA A 14 -2.47 -0.55 -9.42
C ALA A 14 -2.94 -1.99 -9.64
N PRO A 15 -2.02 -2.97 -9.67
CA PRO A 15 -2.38 -4.39 -9.72
C PRO A 15 -3.33 -4.81 -8.60
N ALA A 16 -3.16 -4.23 -7.40
CA ALA A 16 -4.01 -4.50 -6.25
C ALA A 16 -5.47 -4.07 -6.48
N THR A 17 -5.70 -2.95 -7.16
CA THR A 17 -7.05 -2.49 -7.54
C THR A 17 -7.71 -3.46 -8.52
N LEU A 18 -6.95 -3.95 -9.49
CA LEU A 18 -7.45 -4.96 -10.43
C LEU A 18 -7.85 -6.25 -9.72
N GLU A 19 -7.04 -6.70 -8.73
CA GLU A 19 -7.39 -7.88 -7.94
C GLU A 19 -8.67 -7.65 -7.13
N LEU A 20 -8.80 -6.49 -6.48
CA LEU A 20 -10.02 -6.13 -5.73
C LEU A 20 -11.25 -6.07 -6.66
N ALA A 21 -11.12 -5.50 -7.86
CA ALA A 21 -12.19 -5.48 -8.87
C ALA A 21 -12.65 -6.90 -9.24
N ARG A 22 -11.69 -7.82 -9.44
CA ARG A 22 -11.95 -9.23 -9.73
C ARG A 22 -12.70 -9.92 -8.58
N LEU A 23 -12.28 -9.71 -7.34
CA LEU A 23 -12.92 -10.27 -6.14
C LEU A 23 -14.35 -9.76 -5.98
N LEU A 24 -14.57 -8.45 -6.08
CA LEU A 24 -15.89 -7.84 -5.97
C LEU A 24 -16.83 -8.32 -7.07
N ARG A 25 -16.35 -8.39 -8.30
CA ARG A 25 -17.16 -8.88 -9.44
C ARG A 25 -17.50 -10.35 -9.30
N ALA A 26 -16.57 -11.19 -8.82
CA ALA A 26 -16.82 -12.60 -8.54
C ALA A 26 -17.85 -12.79 -7.40
N ALA A 27 -17.93 -11.84 -6.47
CA ALA A 27 -18.97 -11.79 -5.42
C ALA A 27 -20.29 -11.17 -5.92
N GLY A 28 -20.48 -10.97 -7.24
CA GLY A 28 -21.72 -10.48 -7.82
C GLY A 28 -21.92 -8.98 -7.77
N GLN A 29 -20.88 -8.18 -7.47
CA GLN A 29 -20.99 -6.73 -7.39
C GLN A 29 -20.76 -6.06 -8.74
N ARG A 30 -21.39 -4.91 -8.97
CA ARG A 30 -21.14 -4.04 -10.10
C ARG A 30 -19.94 -3.16 -9.80
N VAL A 31 -18.85 -3.28 -10.58
CA VAL A 31 -17.59 -2.55 -10.34
C VAL A 31 -17.37 -1.47 -11.38
N ILE A 32 -17.08 -0.26 -10.90
CA ILE A 32 -16.72 0.94 -11.67
C ILE A 32 -15.36 1.43 -11.18
N VAL A 33 -14.57 2.03 -12.06
CA VAL A 33 -13.26 2.57 -11.70
C VAL A 33 -13.15 4.04 -12.08
N ALA A 34 -12.56 4.85 -11.20
CA ALA A 34 -12.15 6.24 -11.47
C ALA A 34 -10.61 6.33 -11.39
N GLU A 35 -9.99 6.90 -12.42
CA GLU A 35 -8.54 6.95 -12.54
C GLU A 35 -8.07 8.24 -13.21
N SER A 36 -7.01 8.87 -12.67
CA SER A 36 -6.41 10.07 -13.23
C SER A 36 -5.36 9.77 -14.31
N ALA A 37 -4.75 8.59 -14.33
CA ALA A 37 -3.87 8.17 -15.42
C ALA A 37 -4.64 7.85 -16.71
N ALA A 38 -4.10 8.26 -17.87
CA ALA A 38 -4.76 8.05 -19.17
C ALA A 38 -4.87 6.57 -19.54
N ARG A 39 -3.84 5.79 -19.19
CA ARG A 39 -3.82 4.33 -19.35
C ARG A 39 -3.62 3.69 -18.00
N HIS A 40 -4.42 2.67 -17.72
CA HIS A 40 -4.38 1.97 -16.46
C HIS A 40 -4.88 0.52 -16.58
N LEU A 41 -4.46 -0.35 -15.69
CA LEU A 41 -4.69 -1.80 -15.74
C LEU A 41 -6.19 -2.18 -15.74
N CYS A 42 -7.00 -1.42 -15.03
CA CYS A 42 -8.43 -1.69 -14.92
C CYS A 42 -9.26 -1.27 -16.14
N ALA A 43 -8.69 -0.48 -17.08
CA ALA A 43 -9.44 0.17 -18.18
C ALA A 43 -10.18 -0.84 -19.08
N HIS A 44 -9.56 -1.96 -19.37
CA HIS A 44 -10.09 -2.95 -20.31
C HIS A 44 -10.33 -4.33 -19.65
N SER A 45 -10.29 -4.40 -18.32
CA SER A 45 -10.65 -5.61 -17.59
C SER A 45 -12.13 -5.92 -17.75
N ARG A 46 -12.47 -7.18 -18.08
CA ARG A 46 -13.86 -7.63 -18.14
C ARG A 46 -14.62 -7.56 -16.80
N TYR A 47 -13.87 -7.41 -15.71
CA TYR A 47 -14.41 -7.30 -14.35
C TYR A 47 -14.79 -5.86 -13.98
N VAL A 48 -14.41 -4.87 -14.80
CA VAL A 48 -14.78 -3.47 -14.65
C VAL A 48 -15.82 -3.11 -15.69
N GLN A 49 -17.02 -2.73 -15.24
CA GLN A 49 -18.11 -2.41 -16.14
C GLN A 49 -17.92 -1.06 -16.83
N ARG A 50 -17.33 -0.09 -16.14
CA ARG A 50 -17.05 1.24 -16.65
C ARG A 50 -15.84 1.86 -15.98
N SER A 51 -15.05 2.58 -16.75
CA SER A 51 -13.94 3.39 -16.28
C SER A 51 -14.17 4.85 -16.57
N TYR A 52 -13.86 5.72 -15.61
CA TYR A 52 -13.97 7.16 -15.70
C TYR A 52 -12.59 7.80 -15.58
N ARG A 53 -12.32 8.79 -16.43
CA ARG A 53 -11.17 9.66 -16.27
C ARG A 53 -11.54 10.78 -15.30
N VAL A 54 -10.67 11.01 -14.30
CA VAL A 54 -10.85 12.05 -13.28
C VAL A 54 -9.65 13.00 -13.27
N PRO A 55 -9.79 14.23 -12.75
CA PRO A 55 -8.67 15.13 -12.53
C PRO A 55 -7.60 14.52 -11.62
N PRO A 56 -6.31 14.91 -11.78
CA PRO A 56 -5.25 14.45 -10.89
C PRO A 56 -5.41 15.05 -9.48
N PRO A 57 -5.60 14.22 -8.42
CA PRO A 57 -5.97 14.71 -7.09
C PRO A 57 -4.91 15.60 -6.44
N ARG A 58 -3.62 15.38 -6.74
CA ARG A 58 -2.53 16.20 -6.17
C ARG A 58 -2.56 17.66 -6.62
N THR A 59 -2.91 17.90 -7.87
CA THR A 59 -2.89 19.25 -8.45
C THR A 59 -4.27 19.89 -8.57
N GLN A 60 -5.34 19.08 -8.51
CA GLN A 60 -6.72 19.53 -8.67
C GLN A 60 -7.65 18.79 -7.67
N PRO A 61 -7.40 18.90 -6.35
CA PRO A 61 -8.11 18.12 -5.35
C PRO A 61 -9.62 18.37 -5.34
N GLU A 62 -10.06 19.63 -5.45
CA GLU A 62 -11.49 19.98 -5.45
C GLU A 62 -12.20 19.44 -6.70
N ALA A 63 -11.60 19.62 -7.88
CA ALA A 63 -12.16 19.10 -9.12
C ALA A 63 -12.22 17.56 -9.12
N TYR A 64 -11.25 16.90 -8.49
CA TYR A 64 -11.24 15.46 -8.29
C TYR A 64 -12.44 15.00 -7.44
N ILE A 65 -12.69 15.67 -6.31
CA ILE A 65 -13.83 15.35 -5.43
C ILE A 65 -15.16 15.65 -6.12
N ASP A 66 -15.27 16.78 -6.84
CA ASP A 66 -16.48 17.12 -7.61
C ASP A 66 -16.81 16.03 -8.63
N GLU A 67 -15.82 15.56 -9.37
CA GLU A 67 -16.02 14.50 -10.37
C GLU A 67 -16.42 13.17 -9.71
N LEU A 68 -15.80 12.80 -8.58
CA LEU A 68 -16.22 11.61 -7.83
C LEU A 68 -17.68 11.73 -7.37
N CYS A 69 -18.10 12.88 -6.85
CA CYS A 69 -19.50 13.12 -6.46
C CYS A 69 -20.45 12.97 -7.67
N GLN A 70 -20.06 13.46 -8.85
CA GLN A 70 -20.84 13.33 -10.07
C GLN A 70 -20.97 11.86 -10.51
N ILE A 71 -19.86 11.12 -10.49
CA ILE A 71 -19.83 9.68 -10.83
C ILE A 71 -20.72 8.92 -9.84
N MET A 72 -20.58 9.17 -8.53
CA MET A 72 -21.37 8.48 -7.50
C MET A 72 -22.87 8.69 -7.70
N ARG A 73 -23.31 9.91 -7.99
CA ARG A 73 -24.71 10.21 -8.30
C ARG A 73 -25.18 9.54 -9.57
N LYS A 74 -24.42 9.69 -10.68
CA LYS A 74 -24.77 9.17 -12.01
C LYS A 74 -24.91 7.65 -12.02
N GLU A 75 -23.98 6.97 -11.37
CA GLU A 75 -23.89 5.50 -11.37
C GLU A 75 -24.63 4.87 -10.18
N ARG A 76 -25.21 5.67 -9.29
CA ARG A 76 -25.86 5.23 -8.05
C ARG A 76 -24.90 4.32 -7.24
N VAL A 77 -23.74 4.87 -6.93
CA VAL A 77 -22.68 4.13 -6.22
C VAL A 77 -23.11 3.93 -4.77
N ASP A 78 -23.10 2.67 -4.33
CA ASP A 78 -23.38 2.30 -2.94
C ASP A 78 -22.15 2.44 -2.06
N LEU A 79 -20.96 2.17 -2.62
CA LEU A 79 -19.71 2.16 -1.86
C LEU A 79 -18.53 2.66 -2.71
N LEU A 80 -17.81 3.65 -2.20
CA LEU A 80 -16.51 4.11 -2.72
C LEU A 80 -15.37 3.48 -1.91
N ILE A 81 -14.41 2.85 -2.59
CA ILE A 81 -13.20 2.27 -1.99
C ILE A 81 -11.97 2.88 -2.66
N PRO A 82 -11.25 3.79 -2.00
CA PRO A 82 -9.95 4.27 -2.47
C PRO A 82 -8.88 3.20 -2.26
N THR A 83 -7.94 3.06 -3.21
CA THR A 83 -6.99 1.95 -3.20
C THR A 83 -5.53 2.36 -3.15
N CYS A 84 -5.17 3.54 -3.62
CA CYS A 84 -3.79 4.06 -3.59
C CYS A 84 -3.67 5.30 -2.70
N GLU A 85 -2.70 6.18 -2.96
CA GLU A 85 -2.52 7.40 -2.13
C GLU A 85 -3.55 8.49 -2.38
N GLU A 86 -4.36 8.40 -3.42
CA GLU A 86 -5.54 9.24 -3.57
C GLU A 86 -6.52 9.10 -2.40
N ILE A 87 -6.35 8.07 -1.54
CA ILE A 87 -7.12 7.90 -0.31
C ILE A 87 -7.09 9.14 0.59
N PHE A 88 -5.97 9.88 0.63
CA PHE A 88 -5.86 11.11 1.43
C PHE A 88 -6.73 12.23 0.88
N TYR A 89 -6.85 12.34 -0.44
CA TYR A 89 -7.74 13.29 -1.11
C TYR A 89 -9.21 12.88 -0.98
N VAL A 90 -9.51 11.59 -1.10
CA VAL A 90 -10.86 11.04 -0.80
C VAL A 90 -11.23 11.33 0.65
N ALA A 91 -10.33 11.15 1.60
CA ALA A 91 -10.55 11.46 3.01
C ALA A 91 -10.77 12.97 3.26
N HIS A 92 -10.10 13.84 2.49
CA HIS A 92 -10.33 15.29 2.53
C HIS A 92 -11.76 15.64 2.12
N GLY A 93 -12.25 15.04 1.02
CA GLY A 93 -13.62 15.24 0.52
C GLY A 93 -14.69 14.34 1.15
N ARG A 94 -14.35 13.59 2.21
CA ARG A 94 -15.16 12.50 2.76
C ARG A 94 -16.62 12.88 3.06
N GLU A 95 -16.87 14.02 3.67
CA GLU A 95 -18.23 14.46 4.04
C GLU A 95 -19.09 14.69 2.81
N ARG A 96 -18.52 15.28 1.75
CA ARG A 96 -19.22 15.52 0.48
C ARG A 96 -19.56 14.20 -0.22
N LEU A 97 -18.61 13.25 -0.21
CA LEU A 97 -18.79 11.94 -0.83
C LEU A 97 -19.83 11.09 -0.09
N LEU A 98 -19.85 11.15 1.24
CA LEU A 98 -20.84 10.44 2.08
C LEU A 98 -22.29 10.87 1.82
N ALA A 99 -22.51 12.06 1.26
CA ALA A 99 -23.84 12.49 0.82
C ALA A 99 -24.39 11.70 -0.38
N HIS A 100 -23.55 10.90 -1.04
CA HIS A 100 -23.87 10.16 -2.27
C HIS A 100 -23.74 8.64 -2.16
N GLY A 101 -23.18 8.11 -1.07
CA GLY A 101 -22.98 6.68 -0.80
C GLY A 101 -21.96 6.46 0.31
N ASP A 102 -21.78 5.22 0.71
CA ASP A 102 -20.75 4.88 1.72
C ASP A 102 -19.32 5.08 1.16
N VAL A 103 -18.39 5.43 2.04
CA VAL A 103 -16.97 5.61 1.70
C VAL A 103 -16.12 4.82 2.69
N LEU A 104 -15.34 3.86 2.18
CA LEU A 104 -14.46 3.04 3.01
C LEU A 104 -13.13 3.75 3.25
N VAL A 105 -13.16 4.77 4.09
CA VAL A 105 -11.98 5.57 4.44
C VAL A 105 -12.09 6.11 5.85
N GLU A 106 -10.98 6.12 6.58
CA GLU A 106 -10.85 6.82 7.86
C GLU A 106 -10.82 8.36 7.65
N PRO A 107 -11.16 9.16 8.66
CA PRO A 107 -10.95 10.61 8.61
C PRO A 107 -9.50 10.97 8.28
N LEU A 108 -9.29 12.06 7.55
CA LEU A 108 -7.97 12.51 7.09
C LEU A 108 -6.96 12.64 8.26
N ALA A 109 -7.40 13.12 9.42
CA ALA A 109 -6.55 13.25 10.60
C ALA A 109 -5.99 11.89 11.08
N VAL A 110 -6.80 10.83 11.04
CA VAL A 110 -6.38 9.47 11.37
C VAL A 110 -5.38 8.95 10.35
N LEU A 111 -5.69 9.08 9.05
CA LEU A 111 -4.79 8.65 7.98
C LEU A 111 -3.43 9.37 8.05
N ARG A 112 -3.43 10.67 8.31
CA ARG A 112 -2.19 11.46 8.49
C ARG A 112 -1.32 10.90 9.60
N THR A 113 -1.91 10.66 10.77
CA THR A 113 -1.17 10.12 11.93
C THR A 113 -0.62 8.73 11.66
N LEU A 114 -1.37 7.87 10.96
CA LEU A 114 -0.94 6.53 10.59
C LEU A 114 0.18 6.54 9.53
N HIS A 115 0.13 7.46 8.58
CA HIS A 115 1.11 7.55 7.49
C HIS A 115 2.39 8.29 7.89
N ASP A 116 2.32 9.20 8.86
CA ASP A 116 3.49 9.86 9.45
C ASP A 116 4.32 8.82 10.22
N LYS A 117 5.50 8.47 9.69
CA LYS A 117 6.36 7.41 10.26
C LYS A 117 6.82 7.71 11.69
N TRP A 118 6.90 8.99 12.07
CA TRP A 118 7.25 9.39 13.43
C TRP A 118 6.07 9.20 14.39
N GLU A 119 4.90 9.74 14.04
CA GLU A 119 3.70 9.62 14.88
C GLU A 119 3.23 8.16 14.96
N PHE A 120 3.22 7.45 13.85
CA PHE A 120 2.95 6.02 13.83
C PHE A 120 3.89 5.23 14.75
N GLY A 121 5.19 5.55 14.76
CA GLY A 121 6.16 4.91 15.66
C GLY A 121 5.81 5.09 17.14
N LYS A 122 5.23 6.22 17.53
CA LYS A 122 4.71 6.45 18.89
C LYS A 122 3.49 5.59 19.18
N LEU A 123 2.53 5.55 18.25
CA LEU A 123 1.33 4.72 18.37
C LEU A 123 1.68 3.23 18.48
N ALA A 124 2.60 2.77 17.64
CA ALA A 124 3.05 1.38 17.64
C ALA A 124 3.71 0.98 18.97
N ARG A 125 4.60 1.84 19.52
CA ARG A 125 5.16 1.62 20.87
C ARG A 125 4.08 1.59 21.94
N GLY A 126 3.11 2.50 21.87
CA GLY A 126 1.95 2.51 22.77
C GLY A 126 1.10 1.25 22.68
N ALA A 127 1.11 0.55 21.54
CA ALA A 127 0.45 -0.75 21.35
C ALA A 127 1.38 -1.95 21.69
N GLY A 128 2.54 -1.71 22.31
CA GLY A 128 3.47 -2.76 22.75
C GLY A 128 4.38 -3.32 21.65
N ALA A 129 4.58 -2.60 20.53
CA ALA A 129 5.50 -3.03 19.48
C ALA A 129 6.93 -2.56 19.73
N LEU A 130 7.90 -3.35 19.27
CA LEU A 130 9.26 -2.88 19.09
C LEU A 130 9.30 -1.96 17.86
N VAL A 131 9.88 -0.77 18.04
CA VAL A 131 10.13 0.19 16.97
C VAL A 131 11.61 0.55 17.02
N PRO A 132 12.33 0.55 15.88
CA PRO A 132 13.74 0.93 15.89
C PRO A 132 13.94 2.31 16.51
N HIS A 133 15.07 2.51 17.22
CA HIS A 133 15.42 3.83 17.74
C HIS A 133 15.45 4.84 16.59
N THR A 134 14.72 5.92 16.72
CA THR A 134 14.47 6.89 15.66
C THR A 134 14.58 8.29 16.22
N VAL A 135 15.25 9.19 15.51
CA VAL A 135 15.31 10.62 15.77
C VAL A 135 14.68 11.36 14.60
N ARG A 136 13.77 12.29 14.88
CA ARG A 136 13.21 13.21 13.89
C ARG A 136 14.10 14.43 13.79
N ALA A 137 14.44 14.82 12.57
CA ALA A 137 15.25 15.99 12.28
C ALA A 137 14.48 16.96 11.36
N GLU A 138 14.44 18.23 11.74
CA GLU A 138 13.80 19.32 10.99
C GLU A 138 14.82 20.32 10.43
N SER A 139 16.12 20.06 10.72
CA SER A 139 17.25 20.84 10.21
C SER A 139 18.44 19.95 9.88
N ALA A 140 19.42 20.49 9.12
CA ALA A 140 20.67 19.80 8.84
C ALA A 140 21.45 19.53 10.13
N ASP A 141 21.46 20.46 11.06
CA ASP A 141 22.22 20.33 12.32
C ASP A 141 21.66 19.19 13.19
N GLU A 142 20.33 19.09 13.32
CA GLU A 142 19.67 17.99 14.04
C GLU A 142 19.94 16.64 13.38
N ARG A 143 19.83 16.55 12.05
CA ARG A 143 20.19 15.35 11.29
C ARG A 143 21.63 14.93 11.54
N ASP A 144 22.56 15.88 11.43
CA ASP A 144 23.99 15.62 11.57
C ASP A 144 24.36 15.24 12.99
N ALA A 145 23.71 15.84 13.99
CA ALA A 145 23.88 15.47 15.39
C ALA A 145 23.40 14.03 15.64
N ALA A 146 22.22 13.66 15.11
CA ALA A 146 21.69 12.32 15.23
C ALA A 146 22.58 11.27 14.53
N ILE A 147 23.12 11.60 13.34
CA ILE A 147 24.06 10.71 12.62
C ILE A 147 25.35 10.51 13.41
N ARG A 148 25.92 11.58 13.98
CA ARG A 148 27.16 11.49 14.80
C ARG A 148 26.99 10.67 16.08
N GLN A 149 25.78 10.65 16.66
CA GLN A 149 25.47 9.87 17.86
C GLN A 149 25.15 8.39 17.56
N ALA A 150 25.01 8.02 16.30
CA ALA A 150 24.68 6.65 15.92
C ALA A 150 25.86 5.69 16.18
N THR A 151 25.58 4.60 16.88
CA THR A 151 26.58 3.57 17.24
C THR A 151 26.70 2.44 16.22
N GLY A 152 25.95 2.49 15.10
CA GLY A 152 25.93 1.48 14.05
C GLY A 152 25.19 1.94 12.81
N PRO A 153 24.92 1.07 11.85
CA PRO A 153 24.21 1.43 10.62
C PRO A 153 22.86 2.10 10.87
N ILE A 154 22.53 3.08 10.03
CA ILE A 154 21.28 3.83 10.10
C ILE A 154 20.56 3.87 8.77
N VAL A 155 19.27 4.16 8.85
CA VAL A 155 18.39 4.49 7.72
C VAL A 155 18.04 5.97 7.82
N LEU A 156 18.34 6.73 6.79
CA LEU A 156 17.91 8.10 6.61
C LEU A 156 16.73 8.13 5.63
N LYS A 157 15.57 8.62 6.05
CA LYS A 157 14.34 8.62 5.24
C LYS A 157 13.44 9.80 5.57
N PRO A 158 12.67 10.34 4.60
CA PRO A 158 11.68 11.36 4.91
C PRO A 158 10.53 10.77 5.74
N VAL A 159 9.87 11.62 6.53
CA VAL A 159 8.70 11.22 7.34
C VAL A 159 7.59 10.69 6.45
N TYR A 160 7.31 11.36 5.35
CA TYR A 160 6.39 10.93 4.31
C TYR A 160 7.17 10.44 3.09
N SER A 161 7.01 9.20 2.73
CA SER A 161 7.61 8.60 1.53
C SER A 161 6.97 7.26 1.21
N ARG A 162 7.06 6.82 -0.05
CA ARG A 162 6.56 5.53 -0.53
C ARG A 162 7.62 4.79 -1.33
N PHE A 163 7.45 3.48 -1.50
CA PHE A 163 8.36 2.59 -2.26
C PHE A 163 9.83 2.73 -1.87
N ALA A 164 10.11 3.03 -0.61
CA ALA A 164 11.47 3.38 -0.14
C ALA A 164 12.12 4.52 -0.96
N ALA A 165 11.33 5.39 -1.62
CA ALA A 165 11.85 6.55 -2.31
C ALA A 165 12.61 7.44 -1.32
N HIS A 166 13.81 7.86 -1.71
CA HIS A 166 14.72 8.66 -0.90
C HIS A 166 15.24 7.99 0.39
N VAL A 167 15.03 6.68 0.58
CA VAL A 167 15.63 5.93 1.69
C VAL A 167 17.12 5.71 1.40
N GLN A 168 17.97 6.10 2.36
CA GLN A 168 19.41 5.90 2.30
C GLN A 168 19.86 5.06 3.49
N ILE A 169 20.58 3.97 3.21
CA ILE A 169 21.23 3.16 4.25
C ILE A 169 22.66 3.63 4.39
N ILE A 170 23.04 4.10 5.56
CA ILE A 170 24.38 4.57 5.89
C ILE A 170 25.01 3.52 6.81
N SER A 171 25.88 2.69 6.23
CA SER A 171 26.52 1.58 6.96
C SER A 171 27.56 2.07 7.97
N GLU A 172 28.27 3.16 7.66
CA GLU A 172 29.30 3.76 8.50
C GLU A 172 28.97 5.25 8.75
N PRO A 173 28.14 5.58 9.75
CA PRO A 173 27.74 6.96 10.03
C PRO A 173 28.91 7.91 10.27
N SER A 174 29.98 7.43 10.93
CA SER A 174 31.20 8.22 11.19
C SER A 174 31.95 8.66 9.93
N ARG A 175 31.74 7.99 8.81
CA ARG A 175 32.33 8.31 7.49
C ARG A 175 31.37 8.98 6.52
N ALA A 176 30.14 9.29 6.97
CA ALA A 176 29.13 9.88 6.12
C ALA A 176 29.55 11.29 5.64
N ARG A 177 29.40 11.55 4.34
CA ARG A 177 29.56 12.90 3.79
C ARG A 177 28.29 13.70 4.04
N LEU A 178 28.19 14.35 5.19
CA LEU A 178 26.99 15.03 5.67
C LEU A 178 26.48 16.10 4.70
N SER A 179 27.38 16.80 3.98
CA SER A 179 27.03 17.81 2.99
C SER A 179 26.33 17.26 1.73
N ALA A 180 26.46 15.96 1.47
CA ALA A 180 25.81 15.29 0.33
C ALA A 180 24.43 14.73 0.68
N LEU A 181 24.03 14.77 1.95
CA LEU A 181 22.76 14.23 2.41
C LEU A 181 21.61 15.24 2.24
N PRO A 182 20.37 14.78 2.04
CA PRO A 182 19.21 15.66 1.98
C PRO A 182 19.09 16.57 3.20
N VAL A 183 18.69 17.81 2.98
CA VAL A 183 18.51 18.81 4.04
C VAL A 183 17.08 18.77 4.56
N PRO A 184 16.84 18.37 5.82
CA PRO A 184 15.53 18.42 6.43
C PRO A 184 15.01 19.84 6.61
N SER A 185 13.70 19.98 6.72
CA SER A 185 13.03 21.22 7.12
C SER A 185 11.79 20.90 7.96
N ALA A 186 11.25 21.89 8.65
CA ALA A 186 10.00 21.71 9.43
C ALA A 186 8.81 21.25 8.55
N ARG A 187 8.79 21.63 7.25
CA ARG A 187 7.77 21.16 6.28
C ARG A 187 8.06 19.75 5.73
N GLN A 188 9.33 19.39 5.65
CA GLN A 188 9.79 18.09 5.16
C GLN A 188 10.80 17.48 6.14
N PRO A 189 10.35 17.02 7.32
CA PRO A 189 11.23 16.42 8.29
C PRO A 189 11.73 15.06 7.84
N TRP A 190 12.91 14.69 8.32
CA TRP A 190 13.54 13.40 8.05
C TRP A 190 13.72 12.60 9.33
N LEU A 191 13.83 11.30 9.18
CA LEU A 191 14.12 10.37 10.27
C LEU A 191 15.52 9.79 10.12
N VAL A 192 16.27 9.82 11.19
CA VAL A 192 17.50 9.06 11.38
C VAL A 192 17.13 7.86 12.26
N GLN A 193 17.07 6.68 11.67
CA GLN A 193 16.56 5.48 12.32
C GLN A 193 17.64 4.40 12.37
N ARG A 194 17.76 3.68 13.49
CA ARG A 194 18.65 2.51 13.60
C ARG A 194 18.27 1.47 12.53
N PHE A 195 19.25 1.02 11.76
CA PHE A 195 19.06 -0.06 10.79
C PHE A 195 18.88 -1.40 11.52
N ILE A 196 17.86 -2.15 11.15
CA ILE A 196 17.61 -3.50 11.62
C ILE A 196 17.87 -4.46 10.46
N ALA A 197 18.84 -5.37 10.63
CA ALA A 197 19.10 -6.44 9.68
C ALA A 197 18.17 -7.62 9.96
N GLY A 198 17.41 -8.05 8.97
CA GLY A 198 16.47 -9.15 9.19
C GLY A 198 15.62 -9.47 7.97
N ARG A 199 14.62 -10.32 8.17
CA ARG A 199 13.62 -10.70 7.20
C ARG A 199 12.51 -9.66 7.12
N GLN A 200 12.16 -9.24 5.92
CA GLN A 200 11.08 -8.29 5.72
C GLN A 200 9.73 -9.02 5.63
N LEU A 201 8.78 -8.54 6.40
CA LEU A 201 7.40 -9.01 6.41
C LEU A 201 6.48 -7.81 6.21
N CYS A 202 5.38 -8.04 5.52
CA CYS A 202 4.31 -7.06 5.37
C CYS A 202 2.98 -7.68 5.81
N SER A 203 2.05 -6.85 6.26
CA SER A 203 0.67 -7.26 6.47
C SER A 203 -0.29 -6.40 5.66
N TYR A 204 -1.48 -6.94 5.41
CA TYR A 204 -2.61 -6.21 4.88
C TYR A 204 -3.88 -6.67 5.60
N ALA A 205 -4.72 -5.72 5.97
CA ALA A 205 -5.99 -6.00 6.62
C ALA A 205 -7.08 -5.04 6.17
N VAL A 206 -8.32 -5.52 6.25
CA VAL A 206 -9.53 -4.70 6.28
C VAL A 206 -10.12 -4.81 7.66
N ALA A 207 -10.32 -3.68 8.31
CA ALA A 207 -10.85 -3.59 9.66
C ALA A 207 -12.23 -2.93 9.66
N ARG A 208 -13.04 -3.26 10.65
CA ARG A 208 -14.35 -2.67 10.92
C ARG A 208 -14.49 -2.45 12.41
N GLU A 209 -14.61 -1.20 12.82
CA GLU A 209 -14.81 -0.79 14.22
C GLU A 209 -13.85 -1.46 15.22
N GLY A 210 -12.59 -1.61 14.80
CA GLY A 210 -11.55 -2.21 15.64
C GLY A 210 -11.42 -3.73 15.53
N GLU A 211 -12.17 -4.40 14.67
CA GLU A 211 -12.06 -5.84 14.44
C GLU A 211 -11.59 -6.14 13.01
N LEU A 212 -10.81 -7.21 12.86
CA LEU A 212 -10.33 -7.64 11.54
C LEU A 212 -11.44 -8.39 10.80
N ALA A 213 -11.79 -7.93 9.61
CA ALA A 213 -12.67 -8.63 8.69
C ALA A 213 -11.88 -9.45 7.65
N LEU A 214 -10.68 -8.99 7.28
CA LEU A 214 -9.76 -9.65 6.37
C LEU A 214 -8.34 -9.42 6.86
N TYR A 215 -7.48 -10.44 6.78
CA TYR A 215 -6.10 -10.35 7.20
C TYR A 215 -5.19 -11.24 6.37
N ALA A 216 -4.07 -10.69 5.93
CA ALA A 216 -2.95 -11.43 5.36
C ALA A 216 -1.63 -10.86 5.88
N ASP A 217 -0.64 -11.71 6.05
CA ASP A 217 0.76 -11.33 6.15
C ASP A 217 1.58 -12.09 5.10
N TYR A 218 2.69 -11.51 4.68
CA TYR A 218 3.51 -12.12 3.64
C TYR A 218 4.97 -11.71 3.78
N GLU A 219 5.83 -12.63 3.35
CA GLU A 219 7.26 -12.38 3.26
C GLU A 219 7.60 -11.68 1.96
N THR A 220 8.53 -10.72 2.04
CA THR A 220 9.12 -10.02 0.90
C THR A 220 10.42 -10.72 0.51
N VAL A 221 10.35 -11.63 -0.47
CA VAL A 221 11.52 -12.40 -0.93
C VAL A 221 12.27 -11.68 -2.04
N HIS A 222 11.53 -11.13 -3.00
CA HIS A 222 12.09 -10.39 -4.14
C HIS A 222 11.51 -8.97 -4.19
N THR A 223 12.38 -7.98 -4.47
CA THR A 223 11.99 -6.55 -4.52
C THR A 223 12.45 -5.90 -5.82
N ALA A 224 11.67 -4.91 -6.28
CA ALA A 224 12.14 -3.91 -7.22
C ALA A 224 12.74 -2.75 -6.42
N GLY A 225 14.04 -2.53 -6.56
CA GLY A 225 14.79 -1.57 -5.73
C GLY A 225 14.81 -1.99 -4.26
N GLN A 226 14.72 -1.01 -3.35
CA GLN A 226 14.87 -1.24 -1.91
C GLN A 226 13.57 -1.51 -1.15
N GLY A 227 12.39 -1.42 -1.79
CA GLY A 227 11.15 -1.46 -1.01
C GLY A 227 9.89 -1.97 -1.72
N ALA A 228 9.85 -2.05 -3.05
CA ALA A 228 8.66 -2.54 -3.73
C ALA A 228 8.68 -4.07 -3.84
N THR A 229 7.87 -4.75 -3.08
CA THR A 229 7.72 -6.22 -3.14
C THR A 229 7.15 -6.66 -4.49
N ILE A 230 7.78 -7.62 -5.12
CA ILE A 230 7.38 -8.19 -6.42
C ILE A 230 7.02 -9.67 -6.38
N HIS A 231 7.29 -10.32 -5.26
CA HIS A 231 6.89 -11.69 -4.95
C HIS A 231 6.31 -11.74 -3.53
N PHE A 232 5.14 -12.31 -3.37
CA PHE A 232 4.35 -12.31 -2.14
C PHE A 232 4.07 -13.74 -1.72
N ALA A 233 4.62 -14.18 -0.60
CA ALA A 233 4.39 -15.51 -0.05
C ALA A 233 3.67 -15.39 1.30
N TYR A 234 2.49 -16.00 1.41
CA TYR A 234 1.74 -16.01 2.68
C TYR A 234 2.58 -16.64 3.79
N ALA A 235 2.81 -15.90 4.87
CA ALA A 235 3.74 -16.28 5.93
C ALA A 235 3.05 -16.92 7.15
N ALA A 236 1.77 -16.59 7.39
CA ALA A 236 1.00 -17.01 8.58
C ALA A 236 1.74 -16.74 9.90
N HIS A 237 2.35 -15.54 10.02
CA HIS A 237 3.21 -15.17 11.12
C HIS A 237 2.41 -14.71 12.36
N ALA A 238 2.39 -15.52 13.43
CA ALA A 238 1.56 -15.27 14.62
C ALA A 238 1.83 -13.91 15.28
N GLY A 239 3.11 -13.48 15.40
CA GLY A 239 3.47 -12.20 16.02
C GLY A 239 3.00 -10.98 15.20
N VAL A 240 2.99 -11.09 13.86
CA VAL A 240 2.44 -10.04 12.98
C VAL A 240 0.93 -9.93 13.16
N LYS A 241 0.22 -11.07 13.12
CA LYS A 241 -1.24 -11.11 13.33
C LYS A 241 -1.65 -10.54 14.68
N ASP A 242 -0.92 -10.91 15.73
CA ASP A 242 -1.17 -10.42 17.08
C ASP A 242 -1.00 -8.91 17.20
N PHE A 243 0.10 -8.34 16.65
CA PHE A 243 0.29 -6.89 16.63
C PHE A 243 -0.83 -6.18 15.87
N VAL A 244 -1.15 -6.64 14.64
CA VAL A 244 -2.20 -6.01 13.81
C VAL A 244 -3.54 -6.03 14.53
N THR A 245 -3.91 -7.16 15.14
CA THR A 245 -5.15 -7.31 15.90
C THR A 245 -5.21 -6.33 17.07
N ARG A 246 -4.16 -6.28 17.90
CA ARG A 246 -4.09 -5.36 19.04
C ARG A 246 -4.13 -3.90 18.62
N PHE A 247 -3.38 -3.54 17.56
CA PHE A 247 -3.29 -2.17 17.06
C PHE A 247 -4.64 -1.69 16.52
N VAL A 248 -5.27 -2.50 15.65
CA VAL A 248 -6.58 -2.19 15.05
C VAL A 248 -7.65 -2.04 16.14
N ARG A 249 -7.69 -2.95 17.13
CA ARG A 249 -8.64 -2.91 18.25
C ARG A 249 -8.41 -1.69 19.14
N ARG A 250 -7.17 -1.42 19.52
CA ARG A 250 -6.81 -0.28 20.37
C ARG A 250 -7.25 1.05 19.79
N HIS A 251 -7.09 1.22 18.49
CA HIS A 251 -7.39 2.48 17.79
C HIS A 251 -8.77 2.47 17.13
N ARG A 252 -9.56 1.39 17.30
CA ARG A 252 -10.91 1.20 16.74
C ARG A 252 -10.99 1.52 15.25
N LEU A 253 -9.96 1.10 14.50
CA LEU A 253 -9.82 1.44 13.09
C LEU A 253 -10.90 0.76 12.23
N SER A 254 -11.30 1.47 11.18
CA SER A 254 -12.17 0.98 10.11
C SER A 254 -11.55 1.31 8.76
N GLY A 255 -11.59 0.37 7.81
CA GLY A 255 -11.00 0.55 6.48
C GLY A 255 -9.78 -0.31 6.25
N GLN A 256 -8.96 0.09 5.29
CA GLN A 256 -7.80 -0.67 4.83
C GLN A 256 -6.54 -0.22 5.58
N ILE A 257 -5.72 -1.18 6.01
CA ILE A 257 -4.48 -0.90 6.71
C ILE A 257 -3.43 -1.96 6.40
N ALA A 258 -2.20 -1.53 6.24
CA ALA A 258 -1.05 -2.40 6.03
C ALA A 258 0.12 -1.92 6.88
N PHE A 259 0.96 -2.86 7.29
CA PHE A 259 2.17 -2.56 8.08
C PHE A 259 3.37 -3.28 7.49
N ASP A 260 4.52 -2.64 7.59
CA ASP A 260 5.79 -3.21 7.22
C ASP A 260 6.61 -3.53 8.48
N PHE A 261 7.24 -4.71 8.49
CA PHE A 261 7.99 -5.24 9.62
C PHE A 261 9.37 -5.71 9.19
N ILE A 262 10.28 -5.76 10.16
CA ILE A 262 11.54 -6.50 10.05
C ILE A 262 11.63 -7.44 11.25
N GLU A 263 11.73 -8.73 10.97
CA GLU A 263 12.09 -9.73 11.97
C GLU A 263 13.60 -9.88 12.00
N SER A 264 14.20 -9.52 13.13
CA SER A 264 15.66 -9.60 13.32
C SER A 264 16.14 -11.05 13.31
N LYS A 265 17.45 -11.25 13.20
CA LYS A 265 18.06 -12.59 13.32
C LYS A 265 17.84 -13.23 14.69
N THR A 266 17.50 -12.44 15.69
CA THR A 266 17.20 -12.89 17.07
C THR A 266 15.71 -13.17 17.28
N GLY A 267 14.87 -13.03 16.23
CA GLY A 267 13.43 -13.27 16.29
C GLY A 267 12.61 -12.08 16.82
N GLU A 268 13.24 -10.91 17.05
CA GLU A 268 12.52 -9.72 17.46
C GLU A 268 11.80 -9.08 16.26
N LEU A 269 10.51 -8.80 16.41
CA LEU A 269 9.68 -8.22 15.36
C LEU A 269 9.58 -6.70 15.53
N TYR A 270 10.21 -5.96 14.64
CA TYR A 270 10.17 -4.50 14.60
C TYR A 270 9.13 -4.00 13.59
N VAL A 271 8.28 -3.07 14.02
CA VAL A 271 7.34 -2.38 13.13
C VAL A 271 8.03 -1.15 12.54
N ILE A 272 7.96 -0.98 11.23
CA ILE A 272 8.71 0.04 10.48
C ILE A 272 7.82 1.19 10.01
N GLU A 273 6.66 0.87 9.41
CA GLU A 273 5.72 1.87 8.91
C GLU A 273 4.29 1.32 8.78
N CYS A 274 3.34 2.24 8.64
CA CYS A 274 1.95 1.95 8.35
C CYS A 274 1.57 2.54 6.99
N ASN A 275 0.85 1.76 6.19
CA ASN A 275 0.26 2.15 4.93
C ASN A 275 -1.27 2.02 5.05
N PRO A 276 -2.02 3.09 5.37
CA PRO A 276 -3.46 3.02 5.60
C PRO A 276 -4.25 2.98 4.27
N ARG A 277 -3.97 2.00 3.43
CA ARG A 277 -4.52 1.81 2.08
C ARG A 277 -4.39 0.36 1.61
N LEU A 278 -4.95 0.07 0.42
CA LEU A 278 -4.75 -1.22 -0.25
C LEU A 278 -3.27 -1.46 -0.56
N THR A 279 -2.82 -2.67 -0.31
CA THR A 279 -1.47 -3.13 -0.67
C THR A 279 -1.51 -4.49 -1.35
N SER A 280 -0.34 -5.01 -1.70
CA SER A 280 -0.20 -6.26 -2.45
C SER A 280 -0.73 -7.50 -1.71
N GLY A 281 -0.99 -7.43 -0.41
CA GLY A 281 -1.58 -8.52 0.36
C GLY A 281 -2.94 -9.00 -0.17
N ILE A 282 -3.68 -8.14 -0.89
CA ILE A 282 -4.96 -8.52 -1.52
C ILE A 282 -4.81 -9.65 -2.54
N HIS A 283 -3.65 -9.74 -3.21
CA HIS A 283 -3.40 -10.79 -4.22
C HIS A 283 -3.43 -12.20 -3.65
N LEU A 284 -3.17 -12.36 -2.36
CA LEU A 284 -3.21 -13.65 -1.68
C LEU A 284 -4.64 -14.21 -1.53
N PHE A 285 -5.67 -13.38 -1.73
CA PHE A 285 -7.07 -13.77 -1.66
C PHE A 285 -7.69 -14.12 -3.02
N ALA A 286 -6.90 -14.19 -4.07
CA ALA A 286 -7.40 -14.47 -5.41
C ALA A 286 -8.25 -15.75 -5.45
N GLY A 287 -9.46 -15.63 -6.00
CA GLY A 287 -10.43 -16.75 -6.05
C GLY A 287 -11.23 -16.95 -4.76
N GLN A 288 -10.93 -16.26 -3.67
CA GLN A 288 -11.67 -16.33 -2.40
C GLN A 288 -12.76 -15.24 -2.37
N THR A 289 -13.94 -15.55 -2.89
CA THR A 289 -15.05 -14.56 -2.95
C THR A 289 -15.47 -14.02 -1.59
N ALA A 290 -15.30 -14.80 -0.51
CA ALA A 290 -15.55 -14.35 0.86
C ALA A 290 -14.68 -13.12 1.27
N ALA A 291 -13.53 -12.90 0.60
CA ALA A 291 -12.72 -11.70 0.85
C ALA A 291 -13.45 -10.41 0.45
N ALA A 292 -14.38 -10.46 -0.51
CA ALA A 292 -15.18 -9.30 -0.89
C ALA A 292 -16.12 -8.85 0.23
N ASP A 293 -16.63 -9.76 1.05
CA ASP A 293 -17.56 -9.44 2.14
C ASP A 293 -16.92 -8.51 3.18
N ALA A 294 -15.60 -8.60 3.39
CA ALA A 294 -14.88 -7.70 4.26
C ALA A 294 -14.97 -6.22 3.84
N PHE A 295 -15.15 -5.97 2.54
CA PHE A 295 -15.31 -4.61 1.99
C PHE A 295 -16.78 -4.19 1.95
N LEU A 296 -17.70 -5.13 1.85
CA LEU A 296 -19.13 -4.87 1.62
C LEU A 296 -19.94 -4.78 2.91
N ALA A 297 -19.44 -5.31 4.04
CA ALA A 297 -20.12 -5.26 5.33
C ALA A 297 -20.43 -3.81 5.73
N GLY A 298 -21.71 -3.49 5.87
CA GLY A 298 -22.19 -2.18 6.35
C GLY A 298 -21.90 -1.99 7.84
N LYS A 299 -21.99 -0.73 8.32
CA LYS A 299 -21.80 -0.38 9.75
C LYS A 299 -22.74 -1.10 10.72
N SER A 300 -23.85 -1.68 10.25
CA SER A 300 -24.92 -2.23 11.09
C SER A 300 -24.90 -3.75 11.29
N GLN A 301 -23.93 -4.50 10.75
CA GLN A 301 -23.85 -5.96 10.95
C GLN A 301 -22.93 -6.38 12.11
N GLY A 302 -22.48 -5.45 12.93
CA GLY A 302 -21.64 -5.67 14.10
C GLY A 302 -22.40 -5.80 15.42
N GLY A 303 -23.44 -6.60 15.49
CA GLY A 303 -24.00 -7.06 16.76
C GLY A 303 -22.99 -7.97 17.48
N ALA A 304 -22.87 -7.84 18.81
CA ALA A 304 -21.90 -8.56 19.67
C ALA A 304 -22.06 -10.09 19.67
N GLU A 305 -23.03 -10.65 18.98
CA GLU A 305 -23.30 -12.08 18.91
C GLU A 305 -22.91 -12.63 17.54
N GLY A 306 -21.79 -13.38 17.50
CA GLY A 306 -21.35 -14.13 16.31
C GLY A 306 -20.32 -13.40 15.42
N ARG A 307 -19.24 -12.83 16.00
CA ARG A 307 -18.13 -12.30 15.20
C ARG A 307 -17.50 -13.41 14.38
N ALA A 308 -17.64 -13.32 13.05
CA ALA A 308 -16.95 -14.22 12.14
C ALA A 308 -15.42 -13.99 12.25
N GLU A 309 -14.67 -15.07 12.21
CA GLU A 309 -13.21 -14.98 12.13
C GLU A 309 -12.79 -14.24 10.85
N ALA A 310 -11.70 -13.44 10.93
CA ALA A 310 -11.20 -12.73 9.78
C ALA A 310 -10.87 -13.69 8.64
N VAL A 311 -11.27 -13.34 7.42
CA VAL A 311 -10.89 -14.10 6.22
C VAL A 311 -9.38 -14.03 6.07
N VAL A 312 -8.73 -15.18 5.92
CA VAL A 312 -7.28 -15.29 5.71
C VAL A 312 -6.97 -16.01 4.39
N PRO A 313 -5.78 -15.82 3.80
CA PRO A 313 -5.38 -16.55 2.61
C PRO A 313 -5.34 -18.07 2.83
N GLN A 314 -5.51 -18.83 1.77
CA GLN A 314 -5.25 -20.26 1.81
C GLN A 314 -3.75 -20.52 2.04
N ALA A 315 -3.44 -21.59 2.76
CA ALA A 315 -2.05 -21.98 3.02
C ALA A 315 -1.26 -22.20 1.71
N GLY A 316 0.00 -21.75 1.68
CA GLY A 316 0.87 -21.91 0.53
C GLY A 316 0.61 -20.95 -0.65
N GLN A 317 -0.28 -19.98 -0.49
CA GLN A 317 -0.52 -18.96 -1.54
C GLN A 317 0.73 -18.14 -1.80
N THR A 318 1.16 -18.11 -3.06
CA THR A 318 2.25 -17.28 -3.57
C THR A 318 1.83 -16.55 -4.83
N CYS A 319 2.19 -15.28 -4.93
CA CYS A 319 1.86 -14.44 -6.07
C CYS A 319 3.06 -13.60 -6.48
N MET A 320 3.13 -13.19 -7.74
CA MET A 320 4.21 -12.35 -8.24
C MET A 320 3.75 -11.37 -9.33
N LEU A 321 4.55 -10.35 -9.54
CA LEU A 321 4.53 -9.51 -10.73
C LEU A 321 5.55 -10.09 -11.72
N THR A 322 5.12 -10.91 -12.67
CA THR A 322 6.01 -11.69 -13.55
C THR A 322 7.02 -10.80 -14.27
N MET A 323 6.60 -9.69 -14.86
CA MET A 323 7.53 -8.78 -15.58
C MET A 323 8.56 -8.16 -14.64
N ALA A 324 8.19 -7.86 -13.40
CA ALA A 324 9.13 -7.36 -12.40
C ALA A 324 10.08 -8.46 -11.90
N MET A 325 9.60 -9.71 -11.80
CA MET A 325 10.47 -10.87 -11.49
C MET A 325 11.48 -11.14 -12.58
N LEU A 326 11.11 -11.02 -13.86
CA LEU A 326 12.01 -11.20 -15.01
C LEU A 326 13.05 -10.09 -15.15
N THR A 327 12.80 -8.90 -14.62
CA THR A 327 13.70 -7.75 -14.68
C THR A 327 14.43 -7.55 -13.35
N TYR A 328 13.76 -6.99 -12.34
CA TYR A 328 14.36 -6.68 -11.04
C TYR A 328 14.71 -7.95 -10.23
N GLY A 329 13.85 -8.98 -10.26
CA GLY A 329 14.10 -10.23 -9.55
C GLY A 329 15.36 -10.91 -10.07
N LEU A 330 15.54 -10.97 -11.38
CA LEU A 330 16.74 -11.51 -12.01
C LEU A 330 18.00 -10.69 -11.70
N ALA A 331 17.91 -9.38 -11.68
CA ALA A 331 19.02 -8.49 -11.33
C ALA A 331 19.51 -8.67 -9.88
N ASN A 332 18.70 -9.22 -9.00
CA ASN A 332 19.05 -9.51 -7.61
C ASN A 332 19.74 -10.88 -7.41
N VAL A 333 19.80 -11.72 -8.45
CA VAL A 333 20.47 -13.03 -8.41
C VAL A 333 21.98 -12.85 -8.42
N LYS A 334 22.66 -13.29 -7.35
CA LYS A 334 24.12 -13.11 -7.17
C LYS A 334 24.93 -14.41 -7.33
N ASP A 335 24.29 -15.55 -7.10
CA ASP A 335 24.93 -16.85 -7.08
C ASP A 335 23.99 -17.96 -7.59
N TRP A 336 24.51 -19.21 -7.66
CA TRP A 336 23.74 -20.36 -8.12
C TRP A 336 22.55 -20.71 -7.21
N ARG A 337 22.66 -20.50 -5.92
CA ARG A 337 21.55 -20.73 -4.98
C ARG A 337 20.45 -19.70 -5.18
N GLY A 338 20.82 -18.45 -5.37
CA GLY A 338 19.89 -17.39 -5.75
C GLY A 338 19.17 -17.69 -7.07
N TRP A 339 19.90 -18.21 -8.07
CA TRP A 339 19.32 -18.62 -9.34
C TRP A 339 18.27 -19.73 -9.18
N THR A 340 18.61 -20.81 -8.49
CA THR A 340 17.69 -21.94 -8.27
C THR A 340 16.45 -21.51 -7.45
N SER A 341 16.62 -20.64 -6.46
CA SER A 341 15.49 -20.05 -5.72
C SER A 341 14.62 -19.20 -6.61
N TRP A 342 15.21 -18.30 -7.40
CA TRP A 342 14.47 -17.43 -8.33
C TRP A 342 13.67 -18.22 -9.37
N VAL A 343 14.27 -19.29 -9.98
CA VAL A 343 13.56 -20.16 -10.93
C VAL A 343 12.40 -20.87 -10.24
N ARG A 344 12.61 -21.42 -9.06
CA ARG A 344 11.56 -22.08 -8.27
C ARG A 344 10.41 -21.11 -7.98
N ASP A 345 10.73 -19.92 -7.52
CA ASP A 345 9.73 -18.91 -7.13
C ASP A 345 8.97 -18.39 -8.36
N LEU A 346 9.66 -18.23 -9.51
CA LEU A 346 9.05 -17.88 -10.79
C LEU A 346 8.07 -18.96 -11.30
N CYS A 347 8.40 -20.24 -11.12
CA CYS A 347 7.54 -21.34 -11.58
C CYS A 347 6.35 -21.62 -10.66
N ASN A 348 6.47 -21.33 -9.36
CA ASN A 348 5.46 -21.71 -8.37
C ASN A 348 4.51 -20.57 -8.01
N ALA A 349 4.89 -19.30 -8.24
CA ALA A 349 4.04 -18.17 -7.91
C ALA A 349 3.06 -17.85 -9.05
N ARG A 350 1.84 -17.51 -8.69
CA ARG A 350 0.80 -17.07 -9.63
C ARG A 350 1.06 -15.62 -10.05
N ASP A 351 0.98 -15.35 -11.37
CA ASP A 351 0.98 -13.96 -11.85
C ASP A 351 -0.27 -13.20 -11.39
N VAL A 352 -0.09 -11.96 -10.93
CA VAL A 352 -1.20 -11.13 -10.43
C VAL A 352 -1.97 -10.42 -11.54
N LEU A 353 -1.35 -10.24 -12.73
CA LEU A 353 -1.98 -9.55 -13.85
C LEU A 353 -2.62 -10.51 -14.84
N PHE A 354 -1.88 -11.55 -15.26
CA PHE A 354 -2.37 -12.46 -16.27
C PHE A 354 -3.46 -13.39 -15.72
N ARG A 355 -4.58 -13.40 -16.40
CA ARG A 355 -5.64 -14.42 -16.26
C ARG A 355 -6.18 -14.77 -17.64
N ALA A 356 -6.36 -16.05 -17.91
CA ALA A 356 -6.85 -16.51 -19.22
C ALA A 356 -8.23 -15.94 -19.57
N GLU A 357 -9.07 -15.77 -18.56
CA GLU A 357 -10.40 -15.17 -18.70
C GLU A 357 -10.39 -13.63 -18.77
N ASP A 358 -9.26 -12.96 -18.43
CA ASP A 358 -9.10 -11.50 -18.43
C ASP A 358 -7.68 -11.11 -18.88
N PRO A 359 -7.29 -11.41 -20.14
CA PRO A 359 -5.90 -11.24 -20.58
C PRO A 359 -5.51 -9.78 -20.86
N ARG A 360 -6.48 -8.89 -21.14
CA ARG A 360 -6.21 -7.50 -21.56
C ARG A 360 -5.35 -6.71 -20.58
N PRO A 361 -5.59 -6.71 -19.26
CA PRO A 361 -4.74 -5.98 -18.32
C PRO A 361 -3.25 -6.37 -18.39
N PHE A 362 -2.94 -7.64 -18.67
CA PHE A 362 -1.58 -8.10 -18.87
C PHE A 362 -0.92 -7.44 -20.09
N PHE A 363 -1.63 -7.27 -21.19
CA PHE A 363 -1.10 -6.59 -22.38
C PHE A 363 -1.08 -5.07 -22.22
N ASP A 364 -2.08 -4.49 -21.55
CA ASP A 364 -2.15 -3.04 -21.29
C ASP A 364 -0.98 -2.54 -20.43
N GLN A 365 -0.39 -3.41 -19.57
CA GLN A 365 0.79 -3.04 -18.79
C GLN A 365 1.96 -2.57 -19.67
N PHE A 366 2.17 -3.13 -20.87
CA PHE A 366 3.27 -2.74 -21.73
C PHE A 366 3.09 -1.32 -22.27
N MET A 367 1.87 -0.93 -22.64
CA MET A 367 1.58 0.44 -23.05
C MET A 367 1.72 1.42 -21.88
N MET A 368 1.25 1.02 -20.68
CA MET A 368 1.40 1.82 -19.47
C MET A 368 2.88 2.00 -19.10
N LEU A 369 3.69 0.95 -19.17
CA LEU A 369 5.13 1.02 -18.92
C LEU A 369 5.84 1.88 -19.97
N GLY A 370 5.41 1.84 -21.25
CA GLY A 370 5.90 2.72 -22.30
C GLY A 370 5.63 4.20 -22.01
N ASP A 371 4.42 4.53 -21.56
CA ASP A 371 4.08 5.91 -21.16
C ASP A 371 4.92 6.37 -19.95
N LEU A 372 5.10 5.51 -18.96
CA LEU A 372 5.92 5.81 -17.78
C LEU A 372 7.40 6.00 -18.15
N ALA A 373 7.92 5.17 -19.06
CA ALA A 373 9.30 5.34 -19.57
C ALA A 373 9.46 6.67 -20.31
N TRP A 374 8.49 7.03 -21.14
CA TRP A 374 8.50 8.32 -21.83
C TRP A 374 8.42 9.50 -20.86
N GLN A 375 7.55 9.44 -19.87
CA GLN A 375 7.46 10.46 -18.82
C GLN A 375 8.76 10.57 -18.02
N SER A 376 9.34 9.43 -17.61
CA SER A 376 10.62 9.35 -16.90
C SER A 376 11.75 10.05 -17.66
N LEU A 377 11.84 9.83 -18.97
CA LEU A 377 12.84 10.49 -19.84
C LEU A 377 12.62 12.02 -19.90
N ARG A 378 11.36 12.45 -20.02
CA ARG A 378 11.03 13.89 -20.10
C ARG A 378 11.25 14.63 -18.79
N THR A 379 10.90 14.01 -17.66
CA THR A 379 10.96 14.65 -16.33
C THR A 379 12.29 14.42 -15.62
N LYS A 380 13.14 13.52 -16.14
CA LYS A 380 14.39 13.07 -15.51
C LYS A 380 14.16 12.49 -14.10
N THR A 381 13.00 11.88 -13.89
CA THR A 381 12.63 11.19 -12.64
C THR A 381 12.45 9.69 -12.88
N SER A 382 12.50 8.88 -11.85
CA SER A 382 12.33 7.43 -12.02
C SER A 382 10.91 7.08 -12.52
N MET A 383 10.77 5.98 -13.27
CA MET A 383 9.46 5.48 -13.69
C MET A 383 8.52 5.24 -12.49
N LEU A 384 9.08 4.79 -11.36
CA LEU A 384 8.33 4.57 -10.14
C LEU A 384 7.77 5.89 -9.57
N ALA A 385 8.56 6.96 -9.57
CA ALA A 385 8.09 8.29 -9.16
C ALA A 385 7.03 8.82 -10.12
N CYS A 386 7.21 8.65 -11.44
CA CYS A 386 6.21 9.05 -12.45
C CYS A 386 4.88 8.32 -12.27
N SER A 387 4.90 7.04 -11.87
CA SER A 387 3.68 6.22 -11.75
C SER A 387 2.69 6.71 -10.70
N THR A 388 3.09 7.61 -9.81
CA THR A 388 2.28 8.05 -8.68
C THR A 388 2.34 9.55 -8.41
N SER A 389 3.06 10.29 -9.25
CA SER A 389 3.30 11.74 -9.06
C SER A 389 2.04 12.59 -8.94
N ASP A 390 0.94 12.15 -9.53
CA ASP A 390 -0.36 12.84 -9.57
C ASP A 390 -1.30 12.47 -8.41
N ILE A 391 -0.98 11.40 -7.66
CA ILE A 391 -1.75 10.92 -6.50
C ILE A 391 -0.96 10.97 -5.19
N GLU A 392 0.35 11.21 -5.24
CA GLU A 392 1.23 11.22 -4.08
C GLU A 392 0.82 12.33 -3.09
N TRP A 393 0.86 11.97 -1.81
CA TRP A 393 0.55 12.87 -0.71
C TRP A 393 1.75 13.00 0.24
N ASN A 394 2.17 14.23 0.54
CA ASN A 394 3.39 14.55 1.29
C ASN A 394 3.13 15.15 2.70
N GLY A 395 1.91 14.99 3.23
CA GLY A 395 1.54 15.50 4.55
C GLY A 395 0.85 16.88 4.53
N GLU A 396 0.85 17.58 3.41
CA GLU A 396 0.18 18.87 3.28
C GLU A 396 -1.34 18.70 3.15
N THR A 397 -2.10 19.64 3.70
CA THR A 397 -3.54 19.66 3.48
C THR A 397 -3.79 20.02 2.02
N PRO A 398 -4.61 19.26 1.26
CA PRO A 398 -5.01 19.64 -0.09
C PRO A 398 -5.65 21.04 -0.09
N GLN A 399 -5.21 21.89 -1.01
CA GLN A 399 -5.73 23.26 -1.19
C GLN A 399 -6.66 23.32 -2.38
#